data_8c926fd57f9c3adb5075b4b78dc7f562
#
_entry.id   8c926fd57f9c3adb5075b4b78dc7f562
#
_cell.length_a   1.000
_cell.length_b   1.000
_cell.length_c   1.000
_cell.angle_alpha   90.00
_cell.angle_beta   90.00
_cell.angle_gamma   90.00
#
_symmetry.space_group_name_H-M   'P 1'
#
loop_
_entity.id
_entity.type
_entity.pdbx_description
1 polymer ?
#
loop_
_entity_poly.entity_id
_entity_poly.type
_entity_poly.pdbx_seq_one_letter_code
_entity_poly.pdbx_strand_id
1 'polypeptide(L)'
;MTFRLKRGAAPRSWTVPRKGTKWIKRPGPGPHAQDQSIPLLLVLRDVRRIVTSAREAQILIRSGAVRVDGQVAKDLDRGLGLMDTLSFAAPLDAHYRVMKNHRGKLVLVAIPAAEATTKIGRVRFKHTVKNGRVEVTLHDGRNLLVAASTPYRVGDSVKIEVPGQKVVDHLPLAPGALAYVAGGTHVGELARVERVEVRN
;
A
#
# COMPACT_ATOMS: atom_id res chain seq x y z
N MET A 1 -23.81 4.39 -2.20
CA MET A 1 -23.54 3.64 -0.95
C MET A 1 -22.76 4.54 0.02
N THR A 2 -23.19 4.61 1.27
CA THR A 2 -22.49 5.41 2.30
C THR A 2 -21.43 4.52 2.95
N PHE A 3 -20.15 4.75 2.62
CA PHE A 3 -19.03 4.02 3.23
C PHE A 3 -18.77 4.52 4.66
N ARG A 4 -19.63 4.13 5.59
CA ARG A 4 -19.51 4.43 7.03
C ARG A 4 -19.27 3.16 7.84
N LEU A 5 -18.46 3.28 8.88
CA LEU A 5 -18.14 2.21 9.82
C LEU A 5 -18.31 2.73 11.25
N LYS A 6 -18.80 1.92 12.18
CA LYS A 6 -18.72 2.30 13.59
C LYS A 6 -17.26 2.36 14.03
N ARG A 7 -16.86 3.45 14.69
CA ARG A 7 -15.46 3.65 15.10
C ARG A 7 -14.91 2.50 15.95
N GLY A 8 -15.74 1.89 16.82
CA GLY A 8 -15.36 0.73 17.61
C GLY A 8 -15.03 -0.52 16.77
N ALA A 9 -15.63 -0.65 15.58
CA ALA A 9 -15.39 -1.74 14.63
C ALA A 9 -14.25 -1.45 13.64
N ALA A 10 -13.54 -0.32 13.78
CA ALA A 10 -12.39 0.00 12.93
C ALA A 10 -11.29 -1.07 13.08
N PRO A 11 -10.60 -1.47 12.00
CA PRO A 11 -9.49 -2.42 12.05
C PRO A 11 -8.42 -2.00 13.06
N ARG A 12 -7.77 -2.98 13.67
CA ARG A 12 -6.67 -2.73 14.63
C ARG A 12 -5.43 -2.12 13.96
N SER A 13 -5.30 -2.33 12.66
CA SER A 13 -4.23 -1.78 11.82
C SER A 13 -4.30 -0.26 11.64
N TRP A 14 -5.42 0.39 11.97
CA TRP A 14 -5.56 1.84 11.79
C TRP A 14 -4.96 2.64 12.95
N THR A 15 -4.22 3.68 12.60
CA THR A 15 -3.60 4.62 13.56
C THR A 15 -4.58 5.76 13.88
N VAL A 16 -5.79 5.44 14.32
CA VAL A 16 -6.82 6.41 14.71
C VAL A 16 -7.32 6.16 16.13
N PRO A 17 -7.67 7.22 16.89
CA PRO A 17 -8.23 7.07 18.23
C PRO A 17 -9.55 6.27 18.20
N ARG A 18 -9.72 5.35 19.12
CA ARG A 18 -10.96 4.56 19.27
C ARG A 18 -12.12 5.37 19.86
N LYS A 19 -11.80 6.31 20.76
CA LYS A 19 -12.76 7.23 21.35
C LYS A 19 -12.93 8.47 20.47
N GLY A 20 -14.12 9.07 20.42
CA GLY A 20 -14.46 10.21 19.59
C GLY A 20 -15.81 10.05 18.89
N THR A 21 -15.94 10.48 17.66
CA THR A 21 -17.19 10.39 16.88
C THR A 21 -17.62 8.93 16.66
N LYS A 22 -18.93 8.67 16.74
CA LYS A 22 -19.52 7.33 16.56
C LYS A 22 -19.16 6.69 15.22
N TRP A 23 -19.12 7.49 14.16
CA TRP A 23 -18.91 7.04 12.78
C TRP A 23 -17.55 7.44 12.26
N ILE A 24 -16.97 6.57 11.45
CA ILE A 24 -15.70 6.78 10.76
C ILE A 24 -15.86 6.39 9.28
N LYS A 25 -15.06 6.97 8.41
CA LYS A 25 -15.08 6.63 6.99
C LYS A 25 -14.55 5.19 6.81
N ARG A 26 -15.22 4.41 5.97
CA ARG A 26 -14.80 3.07 5.57
C ARG A 26 -14.05 3.17 4.23
N PRO A 27 -13.01 2.34 3.97
CA PRO A 27 -12.41 2.27 2.64
C PRO A 27 -13.44 1.78 1.62
N GLY A 28 -13.42 2.36 0.44
CA GLY A 28 -14.13 1.84 -0.73
C GLY A 28 -13.45 0.57 -1.28
N PRO A 29 -14.06 -0.10 -2.27
CA PRO A 29 -13.41 -1.16 -3.02
C PRO A 29 -12.09 -0.65 -3.64
N GLY A 30 -11.06 -1.47 -3.59
CA GLY A 30 -9.75 -1.08 -4.08
C GLY A 30 -8.72 -2.21 -4.02
N PRO A 31 -7.45 -1.87 -4.20
CA PRO A 31 -6.35 -2.85 -4.31
C PRO A 31 -6.08 -3.63 -3.02
N HIS A 32 -6.47 -3.10 -1.87
CA HIS A 32 -6.20 -3.71 -0.57
C HIS A 32 -7.50 -4.11 0.14
N ALA A 33 -7.44 -5.18 0.92
CA ALA A 33 -8.55 -5.59 1.79
C ALA A 33 -8.83 -4.49 2.84
N GLN A 34 -10.08 -4.44 3.32
CA GLN A 34 -10.54 -3.39 4.25
C GLN A 34 -9.74 -3.35 5.55
N ASP A 35 -9.33 -4.49 6.08
CA ASP A 35 -8.55 -4.64 7.31
C ASP A 35 -7.06 -4.29 7.12
N GLN A 36 -6.60 -4.27 5.88
CA GLN A 36 -5.22 -3.99 5.49
C GLN A 36 -5.03 -2.60 4.84
N SER A 37 -6.09 -1.80 4.81
CA SER A 37 -6.04 -0.46 4.25
C SER A 37 -6.70 0.57 5.15
N ILE A 38 -6.26 1.83 5.04
CA ILE A 38 -6.82 2.99 5.74
C ILE A 38 -7.36 3.98 4.71
N PRO A 39 -8.60 4.52 4.87
CA PRO A 39 -9.14 5.50 3.93
C PRO A 39 -8.29 6.77 3.86
N LEU A 40 -8.14 7.31 2.66
CA LEU A 40 -7.38 8.54 2.42
C LEU A 40 -7.86 9.71 3.29
N LEU A 41 -9.18 9.86 3.51
CA LEU A 41 -9.72 10.89 4.41
C LEU A 41 -9.09 10.82 5.80
N LEU A 42 -8.97 9.61 6.37
CA LEU A 42 -8.42 9.44 7.72
C LEU A 42 -6.93 9.75 7.76
N VAL A 43 -6.22 9.40 6.69
CA VAL A 43 -4.80 9.73 6.54
C VAL A 43 -4.60 11.25 6.54
N LEU A 44 -5.37 11.98 5.74
CA LEU A 44 -5.26 13.44 5.62
C LEU A 44 -5.66 14.15 6.91
N ARG A 45 -6.77 13.76 7.53
CA ARG A 45 -7.38 14.46 8.65
C ARG A 45 -6.86 13.98 10.01
N ASP A 46 -6.87 12.68 10.24
CA ASP A 46 -6.66 12.11 11.59
C ASP A 46 -5.20 11.71 11.84
N VAL A 47 -4.49 11.25 10.80
CA VAL A 47 -3.10 10.76 10.92
C VAL A 47 -2.11 11.90 10.67
N ARG A 48 -2.19 12.57 9.52
CA ARG A 48 -1.26 13.66 9.14
C ARG A 48 -1.73 15.03 9.55
N ARG A 49 -3.03 15.19 9.80
CA ARG A 49 -3.67 16.47 10.21
C ARG A 49 -3.35 17.63 9.24
N ILE A 50 -3.28 17.32 7.95
CA ILE A 50 -3.07 18.30 6.88
C ILE A 50 -4.34 19.15 6.70
N VAL A 51 -5.48 18.51 6.92
CA VAL A 51 -6.81 19.13 6.87
C VAL A 51 -7.57 18.89 8.18
N THR A 52 -8.50 19.75 8.51
CA THR A 52 -9.32 19.66 9.73
C THR A 52 -10.67 18.98 9.48
N SER A 53 -11.19 19.12 8.27
CA SER A 53 -12.53 18.64 7.90
C SER A 53 -12.53 17.78 6.63
N ALA A 54 -13.60 16.98 6.48
CA ALA A 54 -13.81 16.20 5.25
C ALA A 54 -14.04 17.09 4.02
N ARG A 55 -14.60 18.29 4.22
CA ARG A 55 -14.83 19.27 3.16
C ARG A 55 -13.51 19.82 2.62
N GLU A 56 -12.59 20.21 3.49
CA GLU A 56 -11.24 20.62 3.11
C GLU A 56 -10.49 19.50 2.38
N ALA A 57 -10.58 18.26 2.90
CA ALA A 57 -10.00 17.10 2.22
C ALA A 57 -10.55 16.91 0.80
N GLN A 58 -11.85 17.14 0.61
CA GLN A 58 -12.49 17.06 -0.70
C GLN A 58 -11.99 18.14 -1.66
N ILE A 59 -11.79 19.37 -1.17
CA ILE A 59 -11.22 20.48 -1.94
C ILE A 59 -9.79 20.13 -2.34
N LEU A 60 -8.98 19.65 -1.40
CA LEU A 60 -7.59 19.26 -1.64
C LEU A 60 -7.45 18.14 -2.69
N ILE A 61 -8.35 17.15 -2.67
CA ILE A 61 -8.35 16.08 -3.67
C ILE A 61 -8.80 16.61 -5.04
N ARG A 62 -9.85 17.44 -5.08
CA ARG A 62 -10.35 18.02 -6.34
C ARG A 62 -9.35 18.93 -7.03
N SER A 63 -8.47 19.60 -6.28
CA SER A 63 -7.39 20.40 -6.87
C SER A 63 -6.31 19.54 -7.56
N GLY A 64 -6.35 18.19 -7.43
CA GLY A 64 -5.35 17.30 -8.00
C GLY A 64 -4.02 17.27 -7.23
N ALA A 65 -3.95 17.94 -6.07
CA ALA A 65 -2.73 18.05 -5.28
C ALA A 65 -2.33 16.74 -4.59
N VAL A 66 -3.20 15.75 -4.52
CA VAL A 66 -2.95 14.48 -3.83
C VAL A 66 -2.83 13.35 -4.86
N ARG A 67 -1.74 12.62 -4.82
CA ARG A 67 -1.49 11.44 -5.67
C ARG A 67 -1.24 10.20 -4.82
N VAL A 68 -1.78 9.08 -5.27
CA VAL A 68 -1.54 7.75 -4.69
C VAL A 68 -0.97 6.86 -5.78
N ASP A 69 0.21 6.29 -5.55
CA ASP A 69 0.96 5.51 -6.54
C ASP A 69 1.11 6.26 -7.87
N GLY A 70 1.44 7.55 -7.81
CA GLY A 70 1.62 8.43 -8.97
C GLY A 70 0.30 8.89 -9.64
N GLN A 71 -0.85 8.31 -9.29
CA GLN A 71 -2.17 8.66 -9.85
C GLN A 71 -2.88 9.70 -8.97
N VAL A 72 -3.49 10.70 -9.59
CA VAL A 72 -4.31 11.69 -8.87
C VAL A 72 -5.45 10.98 -8.14
N ALA A 73 -5.53 11.21 -6.83
CA ALA A 73 -6.62 10.69 -6.02
C ALA A 73 -7.94 11.40 -6.39
N LYS A 74 -9.02 10.63 -6.54
CA LYS A 74 -10.35 11.16 -6.87
C LYS A 74 -11.33 11.02 -5.70
N ASP A 75 -11.11 10.02 -4.85
CA ASP A 75 -12.04 9.64 -3.80
C ASP A 75 -11.40 9.64 -2.42
N LEU A 76 -12.12 10.18 -1.43
CA LEU A 76 -11.72 10.22 -0.02
C LEU A 76 -11.73 8.83 0.65
N ASP A 77 -12.48 7.89 0.10
CA ASP A 77 -12.60 6.50 0.57
C ASP A 77 -11.60 5.55 -0.08
N ARG A 78 -10.73 6.03 -0.98
CA ARG A 78 -9.63 5.22 -1.49
C ARG A 78 -8.80 4.67 -0.33
N GLY A 79 -8.73 3.32 -0.25
CA GLY A 79 -7.90 2.63 0.74
C GLY A 79 -6.43 2.71 0.39
N LEU A 80 -5.62 3.09 1.36
CA LEU A 80 -4.16 3.08 1.29
C LEU A 80 -3.65 1.88 2.08
N GLY A 81 -2.90 1.00 1.46
CA GLY A 81 -2.35 -0.20 2.08
C GLY A 81 -0.82 -0.22 2.13
N LEU A 82 -0.28 -1.37 2.52
CA LEU A 82 1.17 -1.55 2.64
C LEU A 82 1.89 -1.28 1.32
N MET A 83 3.00 -0.53 1.40
CA MET A 83 3.86 -0.10 0.29
C MET A 83 3.24 0.94 -0.66
N ASP A 84 1.99 1.36 -0.49
CA ASP A 84 1.44 2.47 -1.28
C ASP A 84 2.22 3.75 -1.04
N THR A 85 2.39 4.54 -2.11
CA THR A 85 3.00 5.86 -2.03
C THR A 85 1.93 6.94 -2.03
N LEU A 86 2.08 7.93 -1.16
CA LEU A 86 1.22 9.11 -1.06
C LEU A 86 2.08 10.34 -1.30
N SER A 87 1.76 11.09 -2.34
CA SER A 87 2.50 12.28 -2.74
C SER A 87 1.59 13.50 -2.76
N PHE A 88 2.13 14.63 -2.33
CA PHE A 88 1.48 15.93 -2.36
C PHE A 88 2.22 16.86 -3.33
N ALA A 89 1.47 17.57 -4.15
CA ALA A 89 2.00 18.62 -5.00
C ALA A 89 2.39 19.87 -4.16
N ALA A 90 3.14 20.77 -4.76
CA ALA A 90 3.45 22.07 -4.16
C ALA A 90 2.15 22.77 -3.64
N PRO A 91 2.24 23.53 -2.54
CA PRO A 91 3.45 23.93 -1.80
C PRO A 91 3.94 22.92 -0.76
N LEU A 92 3.20 21.83 -0.50
CA LEU A 92 3.56 20.85 0.54
C LEU A 92 4.76 19.98 0.14
N ASP A 93 4.85 19.63 -1.14
CA ASP A 93 5.91 18.82 -1.79
C ASP A 93 6.47 17.70 -0.90
N ALA A 94 5.57 16.87 -0.39
CA ALA A 94 5.89 15.83 0.57
C ALA A 94 5.48 14.45 0.04
N HIS A 95 6.34 13.48 0.26
CA HIS A 95 6.12 12.09 -0.19
C HIS A 95 6.20 11.14 1.00
N TYR A 96 5.28 10.19 1.02
CA TYR A 96 5.19 9.20 2.09
C TYR A 96 4.96 7.81 1.51
N ARG A 97 5.47 6.80 2.23
CA ARG A 97 5.17 5.39 1.99
C ARG A 97 4.39 4.82 3.16
N VAL A 98 3.36 4.05 2.86
CA VAL A 98 2.57 3.36 3.87
C VAL A 98 3.34 2.11 4.30
N MET A 99 3.67 2.05 5.59
CA MET A 99 4.38 0.95 6.23
C MET A 99 3.57 0.43 7.42
N LYS A 100 3.98 -0.67 8.04
CA LYS A 100 3.46 -1.12 9.33
C LYS A 100 4.51 -0.88 10.41
N ASN A 101 4.10 -0.45 11.58
CA ASN A 101 4.98 -0.40 12.74
C ASN A 101 5.00 -1.75 13.49
N HIS A 102 5.83 -1.85 14.53
CA HIS A 102 5.95 -3.04 15.39
C HIS A 102 4.63 -3.48 16.07
N ARG A 103 3.60 -2.65 16.08
CA ARG A 103 2.25 -2.97 16.56
C ARG A 103 1.28 -3.37 15.44
N GLY A 104 1.77 -3.56 14.22
CA GLY A 104 0.96 -3.88 13.04
C GLY A 104 0.08 -2.74 12.54
N LYS A 105 0.28 -1.51 13.01
CA LYS A 105 -0.49 -0.35 12.57
C LYS A 105 0.11 0.28 11.33
N LEU A 106 -0.77 0.68 10.41
CA LEU A 106 -0.39 1.43 9.22
C LEU A 106 0.10 2.83 9.61
N VAL A 107 1.31 3.15 9.22
CA VAL A 107 1.98 4.44 9.45
C VAL A 107 2.52 5.00 8.15
N LEU A 108 2.72 6.30 8.09
CA LEU A 108 3.29 7.00 6.95
C LEU A 108 4.73 7.37 7.26
N VAL A 109 5.64 6.82 6.50
CA VAL A 109 7.08 7.10 6.56
C VAL A 109 7.41 8.08 5.45
N ALA A 110 8.07 9.19 5.77
CA ALA A 110 8.53 10.14 4.77
C ALA A 110 9.61 9.49 3.89
N ILE A 111 9.53 9.73 2.59
CA ILE A 111 10.47 9.22 1.60
C ILE A 111 10.92 10.36 0.68
N PRO A 112 12.10 10.28 0.06
CA PRO A 112 12.52 11.23 -0.96
C PRO A 112 11.66 11.10 -2.24
N ALA A 113 11.57 12.18 -3.03
CA ALA A 113 10.79 12.22 -4.26
C ALA A 113 11.21 11.12 -5.27
N ALA A 114 12.50 10.80 -5.33
CA ALA A 114 13.02 9.74 -6.20
C ALA A 114 12.43 8.36 -5.87
N GLU A 115 12.16 8.07 -4.61
CA GLU A 115 11.56 6.81 -4.19
C GLU A 115 10.03 6.78 -4.37
N ALA A 116 9.38 7.92 -4.46
CA ALA A 116 7.93 8.03 -4.62
C ALA A 116 7.43 7.47 -5.96
N THR A 117 8.32 7.38 -6.95
CA THR A 117 8.03 6.83 -8.28
C THR A 117 8.13 5.30 -8.35
N THR A 118 8.59 4.66 -7.29
CA THR A 118 8.77 3.21 -7.27
C THR A 118 8.05 2.56 -6.10
N LYS A 119 7.61 1.32 -6.29
CA LYS A 119 6.89 0.51 -5.30
C LYS A 119 7.40 -0.92 -5.30
N ILE A 120 7.49 -1.54 -4.12
CA ILE A 120 7.82 -2.96 -3.98
C ILE A 120 6.52 -3.74 -3.83
N GLY A 121 6.32 -4.73 -4.71
CA GLY A 121 5.19 -5.63 -4.68
C GLY A 121 5.64 -7.07 -4.46
N ARG A 122 5.04 -7.78 -3.49
CA ARG A 122 5.27 -9.21 -3.30
C ARG A 122 4.43 -10.00 -4.28
N VAL A 123 5.02 -10.97 -4.96
CA VAL A 123 4.34 -11.94 -5.82
C VAL A 123 3.47 -12.86 -4.96
N ARG A 124 2.16 -12.79 -5.16
CA ARG A 124 1.18 -13.60 -4.45
C ARG A 124 0.73 -14.83 -5.23
N PHE A 125 0.48 -14.64 -6.52
CA PHE A 125 0.08 -15.70 -7.43
C PHE A 125 0.83 -15.59 -8.74
N LYS A 126 0.99 -16.75 -9.40
CA LYS A 126 1.56 -16.86 -10.73
C LYS A 126 0.76 -17.91 -11.50
N HIS A 127 0.22 -17.55 -12.65
CA HIS A 127 -0.51 -18.48 -13.50
C HIS A 127 -0.26 -18.19 -14.99
N THR A 128 -0.42 -19.21 -15.79
CA THR A 128 -0.26 -19.08 -17.23
C THR A 128 -1.57 -18.63 -17.86
N VAL A 129 -1.50 -17.62 -18.72
CA VAL A 129 -2.63 -17.11 -19.50
C VAL A 129 -2.50 -17.50 -20.97
N LYS A 130 -3.51 -17.17 -21.77
CA LYS A 130 -3.50 -17.46 -23.22
C LYS A 130 -2.21 -16.95 -23.87
N ASN A 131 -1.79 -17.62 -24.95
CA ASN A 131 -0.58 -17.30 -25.73
C ASN A 131 0.74 -17.53 -25.00
N GLY A 132 0.80 -18.45 -24.03
CA GLY A 132 2.02 -18.81 -23.32
C GLY A 132 2.63 -17.69 -22.46
N ARG A 133 1.88 -16.61 -22.19
CA ARG A 133 2.30 -15.56 -21.25
C ARG A 133 2.03 -16.00 -19.82
N VAL A 134 2.74 -15.40 -18.89
CA VAL A 134 2.53 -15.59 -17.45
C VAL A 134 2.00 -14.31 -16.84
N GLU A 135 0.93 -14.43 -16.06
CA GLU A 135 0.41 -13.37 -15.25
C GLU A 135 0.90 -13.55 -13.81
N VAL A 136 1.48 -12.49 -13.27
CA VAL A 136 1.98 -12.42 -11.89
C VAL A 136 1.12 -11.42 -11.14
N THR A 137 0.39 -11.89 -10.13
CA THR A 137 -0.44 -11.05 -9.27
C THR A 137 0.33 -10.63 -8.02
N LEU A 138 0.42 -9.34 -7.77
CA LEU A 138 1.06 -8.76 -6.60
C LEU A 138 0.12 -8.72 -5.39
N HIS A 139 0.68 -8.43 -4.21
CA HIS A 139 -0.07 -8.35 -2.95
C HIS A 139 -1.13 -7.24 -2.91
N ASP A 140 -0.98 -6.22 -3.75
CA ASP A 140 -1.90 -5.10 -3.93
C ASP A 140 -2.90 -5.33 -5.08
N GLY A 141 -3.00 -6.55 -5.61
CA GLY A 141 -3.93 -6.91 -6.67
C GLY A 141 -3.53 -6.44 -8.07
N ARG A 142 -2.35 -5.87 -8.25
CA ARG A 142 -1.82 -5.53 -9.57
C ARG A 142 -1.41 -6.79 -10.30
N ASN A 143 -1.75 -6.87 -11.58
CA ASN A 143 -1.37 -7.96 -12.46
C ASN A 143 -0.30 -7.50 -13.44
N LEU A 144 0.79 -8.25 -13.51
CA LEU A 144 1.91 -8.02 -14.42
C LEU A 144 1.94 -9.14 -15.44
N LEU A 145 1.80 -8.81 -16.73
CA LEU A 145 1.97 -9.77 -17.82
C LEU A 145 3.46 -9.83 -18.20
N VAL A 146 4.05 -11.01 -18.00
CA VAL A 146 5.47 -11.25 -18.25
C VAL A 146 5.69 -12.43 -19.18
N ALA A 147 6.88 -12.55 -19.77
CA ALA A 147 7.23 -13.69 -20.58
C ALA A 147 7.31 -14.98 -19.73
N ALA A 148 7.01 -16.12 -20.34
CA ALA A 148 7.07 -17.42 -19.65
C ALA A 148 8.46 -17.75 -19.08
N SER A 149 9.51 -17.25 -19.73
CA SER A 149 10.91 -17.42 -19.30
C SER A 149 11.30 -16.62 -18.05
N THR A 150 10.41 -15.77 -17.53
CA THR A 150 10.72 -14.88 -16.41
C THR A 150 10.86 -15.70 -15.10
N PRO A 151 11.92 -15.49 -14.30
CA PRO A 151 12.25 -16.34 -13.15
C PRO A 151 11.41 -16.05 -11.89
N TYR A 152 10.34 -15.23 -11.97
CA TYR A 152 9.55 -14.87 -10.78
C TYR A 152 8.87 -16.06 -10.13
N ARG A 153 9.05 -16.20 -8.83
CA ARG A 153 8.41 -17.21 -8.00
C ARG A 153 7.40 -16.59 -7.04
N VAL A 154 6.44 -17.37 -6.59
CA VAL A 154 5.54 -16.96 -5.51
C VAL A 154 6.36 -16.74 -4.24
N GLY A 155 6.18 -15.59 -3.60
CA GLY A 155 6.99 -15.17 -2.45
C GLY A 155 8.06 -14.13 -2.77
N ASP A 156 8.57 -14.10 -4.00
CA ASP A 156 9.51 -13.07 -4.44
C ASP A 156 8.88 -11.67 -4.35
N SER A 157 9.72 -10.66 -4.41
CA SER A 157 9.27 -9.27 -4.54
C SER A 157 9.79 -8.68 -5.84
N VAL A 158 9.02 -7.75 -6.40
CA VAL A 158 9.42 -6.99 -7.60
C VAL A 158 9.32 -5.51 -7.30
N LYS A 159 10.32 -4.76 -7.74
CA LYS A 159 10.30 -3.30 -7.73
C LYS A 159 9.68 -2.82 -9.04
N ILE A 160 8.57 -2.12 -8.94
CA ILE A 160 7.83 -1.59 -10.08
C ILE A 160 7.85 -0.07 -10.07
N GLU A 161 7.86 0.53 -11.24
CA GLU A 161 7.63 1.95 -11.44
C GLU A 161 6.13 2.26 -11.39
N VAL A 162 5.74 3.32 -10.70
CA VAL A 162 4.36 3.77 -10.61
C VAL A 162 4.23 5.17 -11.21
N PRO A 163 3.19 5.45 -12.01
CA PRO A 163 2.00 4.61 -12.28
C PRO A 163 2.18 3.57 -13.41
N GLY A 164 3.29 3.57 -14.13
CA GLY A 164 3.51 2.82 -15.38
C GLY A 164 3.55 1.29 -15.24
N GLN A 165 3.73 0.76 -14.03
CA GLN A 165 3.82 -0.69 -13.70
C GLN A 165 4.98 -1.41 -14.42
N LYS A 166 6.00 -0.69 -14.87
CA LYS A 166 7.20 -1.30 -15.43
C LYS A 166 8.02 -1.95 -14.33
N VAL A 167 8.42 -3.20 -14.51
CA VAL A 167 9.33 -3.87 -13.57
C VAL A 167 10.73 -3.27 -13.74
N VAL A 168 11.27 -2.77 -12.63
CA VAL A 168 12.62 -2.18 -12.56
C VAL A 168 13.61 -3.20 -12.05
N ASP A 169 13.23 -4.01 -11.05
CA ASP A 169 14.12 -4.96 -10.39
C ASP A 169 13.36 -6.17 -9.87
N HIS A 170 14.07 -7.30 -9.72
CA HIS A 170 13.57 -8.54 -9.15
C HIS A 170 14.33 -8.86 -7.87
N LEU A 171 13.62 -9.02 -6.80
CA LEU A 171 14.12 -9.29 -5.46
C LEU A 171 13.70 -10.70 -5.05
N PRO A 172 14.53 -11.73 -5.32
CA PRO A 172 14.18 -13.11 -5.02
C PRO A 172 14.17 -13.35 -3.50
N LEU A 173 13.24 -14.18 -3.05
CA LEU A 173 13.20 -14.65 -1.67
C LEU A 173 14.22 -15.80 -1.51
N ALA A 174 15.45 -15.45 -1.15
CA ALA A 174 16.56 -16.38 -1.01
C ALA A 174 17.28 -16.18 0.33
N PRO A 175 18.04 -17.19 0.82
CA PRO A 175 18.89 -17.02 1.98
C PRO A 175 19.83 -15.81 1.82
N GLY A 176 19.97 -14.99 2.88
CA GLY A 176 20.73 -13.75 2.88
C GLY A 176 19.98 -12.51 2.41
N ALA A 177 18.82 -12.66 1.77
CA ALA A 177 18.00 -11.53 1.31
C ALA A 177 17.46 -10.70 2.51
N LEU A 178 17.42 -9.38 2.35
CA LEU A 178 16.78 -8.49 3.30
C LEU A 178 15.26 -8.53 3.08
N ALA A 179 14.50 -8.83 4.12
CA ALA A 179 13.05 -8.94 4.09
C ALA A 179 12.40 -7.99 5.09
N TYR A 180 11.28 -7.40 4.68
CA TYR A 180 10.40 -6.64 5.57
C TYR A 180 9.26 -7.54 6.07
N VAL A 181 9.12 -7.66 7.37
CA VAL A 181 8.12 -8.53 8.00
C VAL A 181 6.75 -7.82 7.99
N ALA A 182 5.86 -8.26 7.09
CA ALA A 182 4.55 -7.64 6.88
C ALA A 182 3.46 -8.11 7.85
N GLY A 183 3.72 -9.16 8.66
CA GLY A 183 2.76 -9.71 9.62
C GLY A 183 3.40 -10.69 10.60
N GLY A 184 2.67 -11.09 11.64
CA GLY A 184 3.17 -11.92 12.72
C GLY A 184 3.73 -11.12 13.89
N THR A 185 4.45 -11.80 14.79
CA THR A 185 4.98 -11.20 16.03
C THR A 185 5.98 -10.08 15.78
N HIS A 186 6.82 -10.23 14.75
CA HIS A 186 7.87 -9.28 14.38
C HIS A 186 7.45 -8.32 13.24
N VAL A 187 6.16 -8.02 13.15
CA VAL A 187 5.64 -7.12 12.11
C VAL A 187 6.30 -5.74 12.19
N GLY A 188 6.70 -5.22 11.03
CA GLY A 188 7.33 -3.90 10.92
C GLY A 188 8.85 -3.90 11.05
N GLU A 189 9.46 -5.05 11.27
CA GLU A 189 10.90 -5.21 11.38
C GLU A 189 11.54 -5.57 10.03
N LEU A 190 12.83 -5.28 9.92
CA LEU A 190 13.68 -5.75 8.83
C LEU A 190 14.48 -6.97 9.35
N ALA A 191 14.45 -8.04 8.58
CA ALA A 191 15.16 -9.28 8.92
C ALA A 191 15.92 -9.81 7.72
N ARG A 192 16.99 -10.56 7.93
CA ARG A 192 17.63 -11.34 6.89
C ARG A 192 17.03 -12.74 6.85
N VAL A 193 16.74 -13.22 5.67
CA VAL A 193 16.24 -14.57 5.44
C VAL A 193 17.40 -15.56 5.70
N GLU A 194 17.26 -16.44 6.67
CA GLU A 194 18.24 -17.47 6.97
C GLU A 194 18.04 -18.67 6.04
N ARG A 195 16.81 -19.17 5.98
CA ARG A 195 16.45 -20.29 5.08
C ARG A 195 15.00 -20.19 4.65
N VAL A 196 14.68 -20.79 3.51
CA VAL A 196 13.33 -20.91 2.98
C VAL A 196 12.93 -22.39 2.98
N GLU A 197 11.91 -22.73 3.76
CA GLU A 197 11.33 -24.08 3.80
C GLU A 197 10.00 -24.06 3.03
N VAL A 198 9.88 -24.88 2.02
CA VAL A 198 8.63 -25.12 1.31
C VAL A 198 7.93 -26.29 1.99
N ARG A 199 6.80 -26.04 2.62
CA ARG A 199 5.91 -27.10 3.12
C ARG A 199 4.95 -27.47 2.00
N ASN A 200 4.99 -28.73 1.60
CA ASN A 200 4.00 -29.34 0.70
C ASN A 200 2.70 -29.56 1.42
#